data_ebd954a72cccff5156f7f4587d2124e9
#
_entry.id   ebd954a72cccff5156f7f4587d2124e9
#
_cell.length_a   1.000
_cell.length_b   1.000
_cell.length_c   1.000
_cell.angle_alpha   90.00
_cell.angle_beta   90.00
_cell.angle_gamma   90.00
#
_symmetry.space_group_name_H-M   'P 1'
#
loop_
_entity.id
_entity.type
_entity.pdbx_description
1 polymer ?
#
loop_
_entity_poly.entity_id
_entity_poly.type
_entity_poly.pdbx_seq_one_letter_code
_entity_poly.pdbx_strand_id
1 'polypeptide(L)'
;MGDSVLELDGLSVAYDRAPVVRDLTLTVGRGEVVALLGANGAGKTTTLRAISGLLKPAGGVIRLDGHDLAGVSPTARARLGLAHVPYDRGIFFGLTVAEHFRLDGTDRPGSTGRPGGTDRPASAGGRAEMDVAFERFPALSALRGRKAGLLSGGEQQMLAIGRALSRRPRLLMLDEMSLGLAPVIVDRLLPAVREAAASYGTAVLLVEQHVHLALKIADRGYILSHGELAASGTARQLSQDGALLAASYLGEAPEPMA
;
A
#
# COMPACT_ATOMS: atom_id res chain seq x y z
N MET A 1 19.84 -12.47 8.60
CA MET A 1 18.50 -11.84 8.79
C MET A 1 18.41 -10.79 7.71
N GLY A 2 17.52 -10.96 6.74
CA GLY A 2 17.42 -10.08 5.59
C GLY A 2 16.94 -8.69 5.99
N ASP A 3 17.18 -7.73 5.12
CA ASP A 3 16.82 -6.31 5.23
C ASP A 3 15.29 -6.13 5.13
N SER A 4 14.56 -6.70 6.09
CA SER A 4 13.10 -6.70 6.16
C SER A 4 12.61 -5.33 6.64
N VAL A 5 11.74 -4.69 5.85
CA VAL A 5 11.11 -3.41 6.18
C VAL A 5 9.80 -3.63 6.94
N LEU A 6 8.97 -4.59 6.52
CA LEU A 6 7.75 -4.99 7.22
C LEU A 6 7.89 -6.43 7.70
N GLU A 7 7.54 -6.66 8.96
CA GLU A 7 7.42 -7.99 9.55
C GLU A 7 6.07 -8.10 10.28
N LEU A 8 5.30 -9.12 9.93
CA LEU A 8 4.17 -9.59 10.70
C LEU A 8 4.54 -10.94 11.31
N ASP A 9 4.36 -11.09 12.61
CA ASP A 9 4.69 -12.30 13.36
C ASP A 9 3.45 -12.72 14.15
N GLY A 10 2.76 -13.77 13.68
CA GLY A 10 1.57 -14.30 14.28
C GLY A 10 0.39 -13.31 14.36
N LEU A 11 0.28 -12.38 13.38
CA LEU A 11 -0.74 -11.34 13.43
C LEU A 11 -2.14 -11.94 13.44
N SER A 12 -2.92 -11.58 14.47
CA SER A 12 -4.33 -11.92 14.57
C SER A 12 -5.18 -10.67 14.75
N VAL A 13 -6.27 -10.57 13.98
CA VAL A 13 -7.15 -9.39 13.96
C VAL A 13 -8.60 -9.84 14.03
N ALA A 14 -9.41 -9.15 14.86
CA ALA A 14 -10.82 -9.44 15.03
C ALA A 14 -11.67 -8.18 15.03
N TYR A 15 -12.93 -8.27 14.60
CA TYR A 15 -13.97 -7.27 14.80
C TYR A 15 -14.94 -7.80 15.85
N ASP A 16 -15.16 -7.08 16.94
CA ASP A 16 -16.12 -7.45 17.99
C ASP A 16 -16.03 -8.93 18.42
N ARG A 17 -14.82 -9.45 18.58
CA ARG A 17 -14.49 -10.86 18.90
C ARG A 17 -14.63 -11.86 17.74
N ALA A 18 -15.11 -11.47 16.57
CA ALA A 18 -15.11 -12.32 15.38
C ALA A 18 -13.72 -12.28 14.71
N PRO A 19 -12.94 -13.39 14.73
CA PRO A 19 -11.62 -13.41 14.13
C PRO A 19 -11.74 -13.33 12.62
N VAL A 20 -10.96 -12.41 12.01
CA VAL A 20 -10.90 -12.20 10.57
C VAL A 20 -9.54 -12.57 10.01
N VAL A 21 -8.47 -12.33 10.75
CA VAL A 21 -7.11 -12.77 10.41
C VAL A 21 -6.58 -13.56 11.61
N ARG A 22 -5.94 -14.70 11.31
CA ARG A 22 -5.42 -15.63 12.31
C ARG A 22 -3.97 -15.97 11.99
N ASP A 23 -3.10 -15.77 12.97
CA ASP A 23 -1.70 -16.21 12.97
C ASP A 23 -0.93 -15.89 11.66
N LEU A 24 -1.20 -14.73 11.07
CA LEU A 24 -0.58 -14.34 9.81
C LEU A 24 0.87 -13.91 10.03
N THR A 25 1.79 -14.64 9.41
CA THR A 25 3.21 -14.33 9.38
C THR A 25 3.64 -14.03 7.94
N LEU A 26 4.18 -12.83 7.71
CA LEU A 26 4.76 -12.42 6.43
C LEU A 26 5.83 -11.36 6.60
N THR A 27 6.66 -11.21 5.57
CA THR A 27 7.71 -10.18 5.52
C THR A 27 7.72 -9.48 4.18
N VAL A 28 8.16 -8.22 4.17
CA VAL A 28 8.44 -7.45 2.95
C VAL A 28 9.82 -6.83 3.09
N GLY A 29 10.70 -7.15 2.17
CA GLY A 29 12.09 -6.64 2.13
C GLY A 29 12.18 -5.25 1.51
N ARG A 30 13.35 -4.62 1.67
CA ARG A 30 13.65 -3.34 1.05
C ARG A 30 13.71 -3.47 -0.48
N GLY A 31 12.96 -2.60 -1.19
CA GLY A 31 12.88 -2.64 -2.64
C GLY A 31 12.10 -3.85 -3.21
N GLU A 32 11.51 -4.64 -2.33
CA GLU A 32 10.72 -5.81 -2.70
C GLU A 32 9.25 -5.42 -2.92
N VAL A 33 8.63 -6.03 -3.92
CA VAL A 33 7.18 -5.99 -4.14
C VAL A 33 6.60 -7.34 -3.74
N VAL A 34 5.81 -7.35 -2.68
CA VAL A 34 5.11 -8.55 -2.19
C VAL A 34 3.63 -8.41 -2.44
N ALA A 35 3.02 -9.44 -3.04
CA ALA A 35 1.59 -9.51 -3.25
C ALA A 35 0.90 -10.25 -2.09
N LEU A 36 -0.16 -9.67 -1.52
CA LEU A 36 -1.09 -10.36 -0.62
C LEU A 36 -2.39 -10.61 -1.39
N LEU A 37 -2.60 -11.86 -1.75
CA LEU A 37 -3.64 -12.34 -2.66
C LEU A 37 -4.74 -13.07 -1.88
N GLY A 38 -5.92 -13.17 -2.47
CA GLY A 38 -7.04 -13.92 -1.89
C GLY A 38 -8.39 -13.36 -2.31
N ALA A 39 -9.44 -14.15 -2.11
CA ALA A 39 -10.81 -13.78 -2.40
C ALA A 39 -11.29 -12.57 -1.55
N ASN A 40 -12.45 -12.03 -1.92
CA ASN A 40 -13.11 -11.02 -1.09
C ASN A 40 -13.49 -11.63 0.26
N GLY A 41 -13.26 -10.87 1.34
CA GLY A 41 -13.48 -11.36 2.71
C GLY A 41 -12.34 -12.20 3.29
N ALA A 42 -11.26 -12.49 2.54
CA ALA A 42 -10.14 -13.28 3.06
C ALA A 42 -9.33 -12.60 4.18
N GLY A 43 -9.55 -11.30 4.46
CA GLY A 43 -8.86 -10.57 5.51
C GLY A 43 -7.79 -9.59 5.03
N LYS A 44 -7.60 -9.42 3.71
CA LYS A 44 -6.56 -8.57 3.11
C LYS A 44 -6.60 -7.11 3.59
N THR A 45 -7.72 -6.41 3.37
CA THR A 45 -7.91 -5.02 3.84
C THR A 45 -7.83 -4.90 5.37
N THR A 46 -8.30 -5.93 6.09
CA THR A 46 -8.20 -5.99 7.56
C THR A 46 -6.74 -6.02 8.00
N THR A 47 -5.89 -6.79 7.32
CA THR A 47 -4.44 -6.81 7.53
C THR A 47 -3.82 -5.43 7.31
N LEU A 48 -4.14 -4.75 6.19
CA LEU A 48 -3.63 -3.39 5.93
C LEU A 48 -4.09 -2.38 6.99
N ARG A 49 -5.33 -2.46 7.45
CA ARG A 49 -5.84 -1.60 8.53
C ARG A 49 -5.10 -1.83 9.84
N ALA A 50 -4.75 -3.07 10.17
CA ALA A 50 -3.95 -3.38 11.35
C ALA A 50 -2.52 -2.81 11.21
N ILE A 51 -1.86 -2.99 10.06
CA ILE A 51 -0.53 -2.43 9.79
C ILE A 51 -0.57 -0.89 9.85
N SER A 52 -1.62 -0.24 9.35
CA SER A 52 -1.78 1.22 9.40
C SER A 52 -2.11 1.75 10.79
N GLY A 53 -2.47 0.87 11.75
CA GLY A 53 -2.93 1.28 13.09
C GLY A 53 -4.37 1.78 13.14
N LEU A 54 -5.13 1.60 12.05
CA LEU A 54 -6.56 1.91 11.97
C LEU A 54 -7.42 0.85 12.68
N LEU A 55 -6.85 -0.33 12.89
CA LEU A 55 -7.46 -1.42 13.61
C LEU A 55 -6.42 -2.01 14.57
N LYS A 56 -6.83 -2.23 15.84
CA LYS A 56 -5.93 -2.82 16.85
C LYS A 56 -5.84 -4.33 16.64
N PRO A 57 -4.62 -4.91 16.54
CA PRO A 57 -4.44 -6.35 16.54
C PRO A 57 -5.01 -7.01 17.80
N ALA A 58 -5.56 -8.22 17.67
CA ALA A 58 -5.96 -9.07 18.78
C ALA A 58 -4.76 -9.87 19.33
N GLY A 59 -3.71 -10.10 18.51
CA GLY A 59 -2.48 -10.78 18.87
C GLY A 59 -1.41 -10.63 17.81
N GLY A 60 -0.22 -11.13 18.10
CA GLY A 60 0.95 -11.03 17.22
C GLY A 60 1.67 -9.69 17.29
N VAL A 61 2.68 -9.53 16.46
CA VAL A 61 3.55 -8.35 16.42
C VAL A 61 3.63 -7.79 14.99
N ILE A 62 3.64 -6.47 14.88
CA ILE A 62 3.89 -5.75 13.62
C ILE A 62 5.14 -4.91 13.81
N ARG A 63 6.17 -5.11 12.95
CA ARG A 63 7.39 -4.30 12.97
C ARG A 63 7.59 -3.58 11.65
N LEU A 64 8.06 -2.34 11.74
CA LEU A 64 8.49 -1.53 10.59
C LEU A 64 9.95 -1.15 10.80
N ASP A 65 10.86 -1.56 9.91
CA ASP A 65 12.33 -1.42 10.05
C ASP A 65 12.79 -1.88 11.45
N GLY A 66 12.29 -3.02 11.93
CA GLY A 66 12.60 -3.58 13.25
C GLY A 66 11.90 -2.90 14.45
N HIS A 67 11.21 -1.78 14.25
CA HIS A 67 10.47 -1.09 15.32
C HIS A 67 9.10 -1.70 15.52
N ASP A 68 8.79 -2.13 16.73
CA ASP A 68 7.44 -2.60 17.09
C ASP A 68 6.43 -1.45 17.01
N LEU A 69 5.34 -1.68 16.29
CA LEU A 69 4.27 -0.70 16.09
C LEU A 69 3.15 -0.80 17.14
N ALA A 70 3.31 -1.60 18.20
CA ALA A 70 2.33 -1.68 19.28
C ALA A 70 2.12 -0.31 19.93
N GLY A 71 0.87 0.14 20.02
CA GLY A 71 0.52 1.45 20.59
C GLY A 71 0.92 2.67 19.75
N VAL A 72 1.59 2.49 18.61
CA VAL A 72 1.96 3.60 17.70
C VAL A 72 0.72 4.03 16.90
N SER A 73 0.36 5.32 17.00
CA SER A 73 -0.80 5.87 16.29
C SER A 73 -0.63 5.88 14.77
N PRO A 74 -1.73 5.89 13.98
CA PRO A 74 -1.65 5.95 12.51
C PRO A 74 -0.80 7.10 11.99
N THR A 75 -0.95 8.30 12.57
CA THR A 75 -0.15 9.48 12.21
C THR A 75 1.34 9.26 12.50
N ALA A 76 1.69 8.64 13.61
CA ALA A 76 3.08 8.34 13.94
C ALA A 76 3.66 7.29 12.98
N ARG A 77 2.89 6.25 12.60
CA ARG A 77 3.29 5.26 11.58
C ARG A 77 3.56 5.92 10.22
N ALA A 78 2.71 6.87 9.80
CA ALA A 78 2.94 7.66 8.59
C ALA A 78 4.26 8.45 8.66
N ARG A 79 4.60 9.03 9.82
CA ARG A 79 5.89 9.73 10.05
C ARG A 79 7.09 8.80 10.04
N LEU A 80 6.93 7.53 10.40
CA LEU A 80 7.94 6.49 10.27
C LEU A 80 8.16 6.05 8.80
N GLY A 81 7.37 6.55 7.86
CA GLY A 81 7.50 6.26 6.44
C GLY A 81 6.53 5.20 5.93
N LEU A 82 5.44 4.90 6.64
CA LEU A 82 4.38 4.06 6.15
C LEU A 82 3.40 4.87 5.31
N ALA A 83 3.19 4.50 4.06
CA ALA A 83 2.16 5.06 3.20
C ALA A 83 1.11 3.99 2.89
N HIS A 84 -0.16 4.34 3.03
CA HIS A 84 -1.29 3.47 2.71
C HIS A 84 -2.21 4.17 1.71
N VAL A 85 -2.37 3.57 0.54
CA VAL A 85 -3.39 3.94 -0.44
C VAL A 85 -4.54 2.96 -0.29
N PRO A 86 -5.64 3.37 0.36
CA PRO A 86 -6.79 2.51 0.59
C PRO A 86 -7.61 2.34 -0.69
N TYR A 87 -8.53 1.39 -0.68
CA TYR A 87 -9.46 1.08 -1.77
C TYR A 87 -10.24 2.32 -2.29
N ASP A 88 -10.65 3.23 -1.39
CA ASP A 88 -11.34 4.47 -1.72
C ASP A 88 -10.40 5.61 -2.15
N ARG A 89 -9.09 5.29 -2.34
CA ARG A 89 -8.00 6.18 -2.79
C ARG A 89 -7.58 7.23 -1.76
N GLY A 90 -8.36 7.50 -0.70
CA GLY A 90 -8.05 8.50 0.33
C GLY A 90 -7.84 9.91 -0.23
N ILE A 91 -8.62 10.33 -1.26
CA ILE A 91 -8.55 11.66 -1.87
C ILE A 91 -9.72 12.55 -1.45
N PHE A 92 -9.48 13.86 -1.41
CA PHE A 92 -10.48 14.86 -1.05
C PHE A 92 -11.10 15.46 -2.30
N PHE A 93 -12.32 15.08 -2.65
CA PHE A 93 -12.99 15.46 -3.90
C PHE A 93 -13.11 16.98 -4.13
N GLY A 94 -13.18 17.77 -3.06
CA GLY A 94 -13.27 19.23 -3.12
C GLY A 94 -11.97 19.95 -3.41
N LEU A 95 -10.82 19.27 -3.22
CA LEU A 95 -9.49 19.84 -3.43
C LEU A 95 -9.01 19.60 -4.85
N THR A 96 -8.20 20.53 -5.37
CA THR A 96 -7.48 20.37 -6.65
C THR A 96 -6.33 19.38 -6.50
N VAL A 97 -5.83 18.87 -7.62
CA VAL A 97 -4.63 18.03 -7.67
C VAL A 97 -3.46 18.71 -6.93
N ALA A 98 -3.19 19.98 -7.21
CA ALA A 98 -2.10 20.71 -6.56
C ALA A 98 -2.30 20.90 -5.05
N GLU A 99 -3.53 21.09 -4.59
CA GLU A 99 -3.83 21.26 -3.16
C GLU A 99 -3.59 19.97 -2.35
N HIS A 100 -3.77 18.80 -2.94
CA HIS A 100 -3.47 17.53 -2.29
C HIS A 100 -2.00 17.43 -1.87
N PHE A 101 -1.06 17.90 -2.71
CA PHE A 101 0.37 17.87 -2.36
C PHE A 101 0.75 18.91 -1.30
N ARG A 102 -0.03 20.00 -1.17
CA ARG A 102 0.19 21.01 -0.11
C ARG A 102 -0.19 20.48 1.27
N LEU A 103 -1.23 19.64 1.36
CA LEU A 103 -1.60 19.01 2.63
C LEU A 103 -0.48 18.13 3.20
N ASP A 104 0.25 17.45 2.35
CA ASP A 104 1.30 16.52 2.74
C ASP A 104 2.61 17.22 3.16
N GLY A 105 2.84 18.46 2.67
CA GLY A 105 4.08 19.21 2.94
C GLY A 105 4.25 19.73 4.36
N THR A 106 3.22 19.68 5.20
CA THR A 106 3.23 20.24 6.55
C THR A 106 3.79 19.30 7.63
N ASP A 107 3.94 17.99 7.33
CA ASP A 107 4.20 16.95 8.33
C ASP A 107 5.62 16.31 8.28
N ARG A 108 6.62 16.95 7.65
CA ARG A 108 7.97 16.37 7.62
C ARG A 108 8.62 16.35 9.01
N PRO A 109 9.21 15.20 9.44
CA PRO A 109 10.10 15.15 10.59
C PRO A 109 11.32 16.06 10.32
N GLY A 110 11.48 17.09 11.13
CA GLY A 110 12.54 18.10 10.96
C GLY A 110 12.06 19.49 10.58
N SER A 111 10.81 19.69 10.16
CA SER A 111 10.18 21.00 10.18
C SER A 111 9.73 21.28 11.63
N THR A 112 10.66 21.69 12.49
CA THR A 112 10.32 22.25 13.80
C THR A 112 9.63 23.58 13.58
N GLY A 113 8.38 23.54 13.16
CA GLY A 113 7.48 24.66 13.20
C GLY A 113 7.19 24.99 14.66
N ARG A 114 8.08 25.74 15.32
CA ARG A 114 7.72 26.51 16.48
C ARG A 114 6.56 27.42 16.07
N PRO A 115 5.44 27.47 16.80
CA PRO A 115 4.40 28.46 16.55
C PRO A 115 5.04 29.84 16.77
N GLY A 116 5.28 30.58 15.70
CA GLY A 116 5.85 31.96 15.81
C GLY A 116 7.05 32.27 14.92
N GLY A 117 7.59 31.32 14.13
CA GLY A 117 8.69 31.56 13.17
C GLY A 117 8.14 31.86 11.78
N THR A 118 8.04 33.14 11.41
CA THR A 118 7.90 33.61 10.04
C THR A 118 9.22 33.37 9.35
N ASP A 119 9.32 32.42 8.40
CA ASP A 119 10.27 32.41 7.28
C ASP A 119 10.64 31.00 6.83
N ARG A 120 9.61 30.25 6.38
CA ARG A 120 9.77 29.31 5.27
C ARG A 120 8.40 29.06 4.67
N PRO A 121 8.20 29.36 3.37
CA PRO A 121 6.89 29.13 2.77
C PRO A 121 6.61 27.63 2.83
N ALA A 122 5.49 27.27 3.46
CA ALA A 122 4.91 25.90 3.48
C ALA A 122 4.73 25.32 2.06
N SER A 123 4.96 26.15 1.03
CA SER A 123 4.87 25.83 -0.39
C SER A 123 6.07 25.06 -0.98
N ALA A 124 7.24 25.06 -0.34
CA ALA A 124 8.44 24.47 -0.95
C ALA A 124 8.44 22.94 -0.91
N GLY A 125 7.95 22.33 0.18
CA GLY A 125 7.86 20.88 0.32
C GLY A 125 6.83 20.29 -0.65
N GLY A 126 5.62 20.82 -0.65
CA GLY A 126 4.54 20.34 -1.51
C GLY A 126 4.81 20.53 -3.01
N ARG A 127 5.63 21.52 -3.39
CA ARG A 127 6.03 21.71 -4.80
C ARG A 127 6.97 20.60 -5.26
N ALA A 128 8.01 20.28 -4.48
CA ALA A 128 8.94 19.21 -4.82
C ALA A 128 8.26 17.83 -4.90
N GLU A 129 7.33 17.55 -3.99
CA GLU A 129 6.54 16.32 -4.01
C GLU A 129 5.62 16.25 -5.25
N MET A 130 5.01 17.38 -5.62
CA MET A 130 4.18 17.49 -6.82
C MET A 130 5.00 17.29 -8.10
N ASP A 131 6.21 17.86 -8.18
CA ASP A 131 7.09 17.72 -9.34
C ASP A 131 7.49 16.25 -9.52
N VAL A 132 7.85 15.53 -8.46
CA VAL A 132 8.13 14.09 -8.48
C VAL A 132 6.91 13.27 -8.95
N ALA A 133 5.71 13.64 -8.49
CA ALA A 133 4.49 12.94 -8.92
C ALA A 133 4.16 13.22 -10.40
N PHE A 134 4.40 14.44 -10.89
CA PHE A 134 4.13 14.82 -12.28
C PHE A 134 5.16 14.24 -13.25
N GLU A 135 6.42 14.09 -12.83
CA GLU A 135 7.42 13.35 -13.60
C GLU A 135 6.98 11.90 -13.81
N ARG A 136 6.46 11.26 -12.78
CA ARG A 136 6.01 9.86 -12.81
C ARG A 136 4.67 9.68 -13.51
N PHE A 137 3.76 10.64 -13.33
CA PHE A 137 2.43 10.66 -13.93
C PHE A 137 2.18 11.99 -14.67
N PRO A 138 2.74 12.16 -15.89
CA PRO A 138 2.63 13.43 -16.64
C PRO A 138 1.19 13.89 -16.89
N ALA A 139 0.24 12.94 -16.98
CA ALA A 139 -1.19 13.26 -17.12
C ALA A 139 -1.72 14.15 -15.99
N LEU A 140 -1.18 14.03 -14.76
CA LEU A 140 -1.59 14.85 -13.62
C LEU A 140 -1.14 16.32 -13.76
N SER A 141 -0.07 16.59 -14.49
CA SER A 141 0.44 17.96 -14.69
C SER A 141 -0.59 18.84 -15.39
N ALA A 142 -1.22 18.34 -16.45
CA ALA A 142 -2.30 19.05 -17.16
C ALA A 142 -3.56 19.26 -16.30
N LEU A 143 -3.71 18.48 -15.23
CA LEU A 143 -4.89 18.47 -14.35
C LEU A 143 -4.63 19.19 -13.01
N ARG A 144 -3.48 19.84 -12.84
CA ARG A 144 -3.04 20.42 -11.55
C ARG A 144 -4.05 21.32 -10.85
N GLY A 145 -4.83 22.09 -11.62
CA GLY A 145 -5.88 23.00 -11.12
C GLY A 145 -7.26 22.37 -11.05
N ARG A 146 -7.43 21.12 -11.51
CA ARG A 146 -8.72 20.44 -11.54
C ARG A 146 -9.05 19.83 -10.18
N LYS A 147 -10.29 19.95 -9.72
CA LYS A 147 -10.75 19.30 -8.50
C LYS A 147 -10.73 17.78 -8.66
N ALA A 148 -10.29 17.06 -7.62
CA ALA A 148 -10.16 15.60 -7.66
C ALA A 148 -11.48 14.87 -7.92
N GLY A 149 -12.62 15.43 -7.50
CA GLY A 149 -13.93 14.88 -7.81
C GLY A 149 -14.34 14.93 -9.29
N LEU A 150 -13.62 15.73 -10.12
CA LEU A 150 -13.85 15.83 -11.56
C LEU A 150 -12.82 15.01 -12.38
N LEU A 151 -11.96 14.28 -11.73
CA LEU A 151 -11.02 13.35 -12.35
C LEU A 151 -11.71 12.02 -12.66
N SER A 152 -11.28 11.36 -13.72
CA SER A 152 -11.64 9.96 -13.97
C SER A 152 -11.09 9.05 -12.87
N GLY A 153 -11.64 7.83 -12.71
CA GLY A 153 -11.17 6.87 -11.72
C GLY A 153 -9.67 6.58 -11.84
N GLY A 154 -9.14 6.48 -13.07
CA GLY A 154 -7.71 6.28 -13.30
C GLY A 154 -6.84 7.48 -12.91
N GLU A 155 -7.29 8.72 -13.20
CA GLU A 155 -6.61 9.94 -12.79
C GLU A 155 -6.61 10.10 -11.26
N GLN A 156 -7.72 9.74 -10.61
CA GLN A 156 -7.82 9.72 -9.15
C GLN A 156 -6.82 8.71 -8.54
N GLN A 157 -6.67 7.54 -9.14
CA GLN A 157 -5.72 6.52 -8.71
C GLN A 157 -4.28 6.98 -8.92
N MET A 158 -3.98 7.61 -10.07
CA MET A 158 -2.67 8.22 -10.31
C MET A 158 -2.36 9.29 -9.26
N LEU A 159 -3.34 10.13 -8.88
CA LEU A 159 -3.18 11.13 -7.84
C LEU A 159 -2.88 10.49 -6.48
N ALA A 160 -3.63 9.47 -6.08
CA ALA A 160 -3.43 8.77 -4.81
C ALA A 160 -2.04 8.12 -4.72
N ILE A 161 -1.64 7.37 -5.76
CA ILE A 161 -0.33 6.70 -5.81
C ILE A 161 0.79 7.74 -5.96
N GLY A 162 0.62 8.76 -6.80
CA GLY A 162 1.60 9.83 -6.98
C GLY A 162 1.91 10.55 -5.68
N ARG A 163 0.89 10.89 -4.88
CA ARG A 163 1.07 11.46 -3.53
C ARG A 163 1.83 10.53 -2.60
N ALA A 164 1.45 9.26 -2.57
CA ALA A 164 2.10 8.28 -1.71
C ALA A 164 3.59 8.13 -2.07
N LEU A 165 3.91 7.99 -3.36
CA LEU A 165 5.27 7.80 -3.86
C LEU A 165 6.15 9.05 -3.76
N SER A 166 5.59 10.25 -3.93
CA SER A 166 6.36 11.51 -3.86
C SER A 166 7.00 11.74 -2.49
N ARG A 167 6.46 11.11 -1.44
CA ARG A 167 7.02 11.13 -0.08
C ARG A 167 8.17 10.14 0.13
N ARG A 168 8.49 9.32 -0.87
CA ARG A 168 9.50 8.25 -0.81
C ARG A 168 9.32 7.38 0.46
N PRO A 169 8.18 6.69 0.59
CA PRO A 169 7.89 5.92 1.79
C PRO A 169 8.86 4.74 1.92
N ARG A 170 9.09 4.30 3.16
CA ARG A 170 9.80 3.05 3.46
C ARG A 170 8.93 1.85 3.10
N LEU A 171 7.64 1.93 3.44
CA LEU A 171 6.63 0.93 3.12
C LEU A 171 5.46 1.61 2.40
N LEU A 172 5.14 1.15 1.20
CA LEU A 172 3.94 1.50 0.46
C LEU A 172 2.97 0.33 0.50
N MET A 173 1.76 0.56 0.97
CA MET A 173 0.67 -0.40 0.94
C MET A 173 -0.41 0.07 -0.02
N LEU A 174 -0.83 -0.82 -0.94
CA LEU A 174 -1.84 -0.56 -1.96
C LEU A 174 -2.98 -1.56 -1.80
N ASP A 175 -4.21 -1.05 -1.60
CA ASP A 175 -5.41 -1.88 -1.42
C ASP A 175 -6.24 -1.86 -2.71
N GLU A 176 -6.24 -3.00 -3.44
CA GLU A 176 -7.03 -3.23 -4.66
C GLU A 176 -6.94 -2.10 -5.69
N MET A 177 -5.71 -1.68 -6.01
CA MET A 177 -5.48 -0.52 -6.87
C MET A 177 -6.01 -0.67 -8.30
N SER A 178 -6.23 -1.90 -8.77
CA SER A 178 -6.69 -2.20 -10.14
C SER A 178 -8.21 -2.17 -10.28
N LEU A 179 -8.94 -2.22 -9.17
CA LEU A 179 -10.38 -2.40 -9.20
C LEU A 179 -11.12 -1.20 -9.83
N GLY A 180 -12.00 -1.52 -10.80
CA GLY A 180 -12.80 -0.51 -11.53
C GLY A 180 -11.99 0.36 -12.49
N LEU A 181 -10.73 -0.01 -12.78
CA LEU A 181 -9.89 0.70 -13.74
C LEU A 181 -9.83 -0.04 -15.09
N ALA A 182 -9.72 0.75 -16.16
CA ALA A 182 -9.43 0.18 -17.48
C ALA A 182 -8.01 -0.44 -17.51
N PRO A 183 -7.81 -1.58 -18.20
CA PRO A 183 -6.51 -2.26 -18.25
C PRO A 183 -5.34 -1.35 -18.63
N VAL A 184 -5.54 -0.43 -19.57
CA VAL A 184 -4.52 0.54 -20.01
C VAL A 184 -4.03 1.46 -18.89
N ILE A 185 -4.86 1.73 -17.87
CA ILE A 185 -4.48 2.52 -16.70
C ILE A 185 -3.66 1.66 -15.74
N VAL A 186 -4.08 0.42 -15.50
CA VAL A 186 -3.34 -0.53 -14.65
C VAL A 186 -1.95 -0.78 -15.21
N ASP A 187 -1.81 -0.96 -16.53
CA ASP A 187 -0.52 -1.14 -17.21
C ASP A 187 0.42 0.09 -17.12
N ARG A 188 -0.10 1.26 -16.74
CA ARG A 188 0.71 2.44 -16.42
C ARG A 188 1.08 2.55 -14.94
N LEU A 189 0.18 2.11 -14.06
CA LEU A 189 0.37 2.20 -12.60
C LEU A 189 1.36 1.15 -12.07
N LEU A 190 1.25 -0.09 -12.53
CA LEU A 190 2.10 -1.19 -12.08
C LEU A 190 3.60 -0.93 -12.29
N PRO A 191 4.07 -0.49 -13.48
CA PRO A 191 5.48 -0.14 -13.68
C PRO A 191 5.96 0.99 -12.77
N ALA A 192 5.12 2.01 -12.52
CA ALA A 192 5.49 3.12 -11.64
C ALA A 192 5.71 2.67 -10.19
N VAL A 193 4.90 1.72 -9.71
CA VAL A 193 5.06 1.11 -8.39
C VAL A 193 6.34 0.27 -8.35
N ARG A 194 6.58 -0.57 -9.36
CA ARG A 194 7.80 -1.41 -9.45
C ARG A 194 9.07 -0.56 -9.52
N GLU A 195 9.05 0.52 -10.31
CA GLU A 195 10.17 1.44 -10.40
C GLU A 195 10.45 2.14 -9.07
N ALA A 196 9.41 2.53 -8.31
CA ALA A 196 9.61 3.12 -7.00
C ALA A 196 10.27 2.15 -6.02
N ALA A 197 9.89 0.87 -6.04
CA ALA A 197 10.55 -0.17 -5.26
C ALA A 197 12.03 -0.27 -5.64
N ALA A 198 12.33 -0.41 -6.93
CA ALA A 198 13.70 -0.60 -7.41
C ALA A 198 14.60 0.64 -7.19
N SER A 199 14.08 1.86 -7.46
CA SER A 199 14.90 3.08 -7.47
C SER A 199 15.08 3.70 -6.08
N TYR A 200 14.09 3.57 -5.19
CA TYR A 200 14.11 4.20 -3.87
C TYR A 200 14.24 3.21 -2.71
N GLY A 201 14.28 1.91 -3.02
CA GLY A 201 14.27 0.87 -1.98
C GLY A 201 12.95 0.83 -1.20
N THR A 202 11.86 1.33 -1.76
CA THR A 202 10.54 1.26 -1.12
C THR A 202 10.06 -0.18 -1.07
N ALA A 203 9.76 -0.69 0.12
CA ALA A 203 9.06 -1.95 0.29
C ALA A 203 7.59 -1.77 -0.13
N VAL A 204 7.04 -2.69 -0.90
CA VAL A 204 5.65 -2.60 -1.38
C VAL A 204 4.86 -3.83 -0.96
N LEU A 205 3.75 -3.62 -0.26
CA LEU A 205 2.73 -4.63 -0.01
C LEU A 205 1.51 -4.32 -0.89
N LEU A 206 1.37 -5.10 -1.97
CA LEU A 206 0.28 -4.96 -2.93
C LEU A 206 -0.81 -5.97 -2.62
N VAL A 207 -1.97 -5.47 -2.21
CA VAL A 207 -3.17 -6.29 -1.99
C VAL A 207 -4.02 -6.27 -3.25
N GLU A 208 -4.30 -7.44 -3.80
CA GLU A 208 -5.07 -7.60 -5.02
C GLU A 208 -5.94 -8.86 -5.00
N GLN A 209 -7.07 -8.77 -5.70
CA GLN A 209 -7.89 -9.92 -6.04
C GLN A 209 -7.45 -10.52 -7.40
N HIS A 210 -7.00 -9.67 -8.32
CA HIS A 210 -6.55 -10.09 -9.65
C HIS A 210 -5.10 -10.60 -9.60
N VAL A 211 -4.96 -11.90 -9.28
CA VAL A 211 -3.67 -12.56 -9.05
C VAL A 211 -2.68 -12.33 -10.20
N HIS A 212 -3.11 -12.50 -11.46
CA HIS A 212 -2.24 -12.32 -12.63
C HIS A 212 -1.68 -10.89 -12.75
N LEU A 213 -2.45 -9.87 -12.34
CA LEU A 213 -1.99 -8.48 -12.37
C LEU A 213 -0.92 -8.24 -11.30
N ALA A 214 -1.18 -8.71 -10.08
CA ALA A 214 -0.24 -8.55 -8.98
C ALA A 214 1.10 -9.26 -9.25
N LEU A 215 1.03 -10.51 -9.74
CA LEU A 215 2.23 -11.32 -10.01
C LEU A 215 3.08 -10.79 -11.18
N LYS A 216 2.57 -9.89 -12.05
CA LYS A 216 3.38 -9.23 -13.09
C LYS A 216 4.53 -8.40 -12.51
N ILE A 217 4.35 -7.81 -11.34
CA ILE A 217 5.33 -6.91 -10.73
C ILE A 217 5.87 -7.40 -9.38
N ALA A 218 5.22 -8.39 -8.76
CA ALA A 218 5.64 -8.93 -7.48
C ALA A 218 6.87 -9.82 -7.60
N ASP A 219 7.72 -9.79 -6.58
CA ASP A 219 8.83 -10.73 -6.40
C ASP A 219 8.35 -12.01 -5.74
N ARG A 220 7.47 -11.87 -4.73
CA ARG A 220 6.84 -12.96 -3.96
C ARG A 220 5.36 -12.65 -3.71
N GLY A 221 4.63 -13.67 -3.29
CA GLY A 221 3.24 -13.53 -2.87
C GLY A 221 2.88 -14.43 -1.69
N TYR A 222 1.84 -14.00 -1.00
CA TYR A 222 1.16 -14.73 0.04
C TYR A 222 -0.32 -14.85 -0.34
N ILE A 223 -0.87 -16.04 -0.25
CA ILE A 223 -2.30 -16.30 -0.53
C ILE A 223 -3.01 -16.47 0.80
N LEU A 224 -3.96 -15.56 1.05
CA LEU A 224 -4.80 -15.56 2.24
C LEU A 224 -6.15 -16.19 1.91
N SER A 225 -6.57 -17.16 2.69
CA SER A 225 -7.87 -17.81 2.59
C SER A 225 -8.51 -17.89 3.97
N HIS A 226 -9.75 -17.43 4.11
CA HIS A 226 -10.51 -17.45 5.38
C HIS A 226 -9.74 -16.89 6.59
N GLY A 227 -8.89 -15.89 6.37
CA GLY A 227 -8.10 -15.25 7.42
C GLY A 227 -6.79 -15.94 7.77
N GLU A 228 -6.42 -17.00 7.08
CA GLU A 228 -5.21 -17.78 7.31
C GLU A 228 -4.33 -17.81 6.07
N LEU A 229 -3.02 -18.00 6.26
CA LEU A 229 -2.07 -18.16 5.17
C LEU A 229 -2.22 -19.54 4.53
N ALA A 230 -2.75 -19.59 3.30
CA ALA A 230 -2.93 -20.83 2.56
C ALA A 230 -1.67 -21.25 1.78
N ALA A 231 -0.93 -20.28 1.23
CA ALA A 231 0.30 -20.55 0.49
C ALA A 231 1.19 -19.31 0.42
N SER A 232 2.47 -19.51 0.18
CA SER A 232 3.43 -18.45 -0.12
C SER A 232 4.52 -18.96 -1.06
N GLY A 233 5.11 -18.07 -1.85
CA GLY A 233 6.18 -18.44 -2.76
C GLY A 233 6.62 -17.27 -3.64
N THR A 234 7.57 -17.51 -4.53
CA THR A 234 7.95 -16.55 -5.56
C THR A 234 6.79 -16.31 -6.52
N ALA A 235 6.73 -15.14 -7.15
CA ALA A 235 5.69 -14.85 -8.13
C ALA A 235 5.66 -15.90 -9.26
N ARG A 236 6.83 -16.42 -9.66
CA ARG A 236 6.96 -17.48 -10.66
C ARG A 236 6.30 -18.79 -10.21
N GLN A 237 6.57 -19.23 -8.97
CA GLN A 237 5.98 -20.45 -8.42
C GLN A 237 4.45 -20.33 -8.35
N LEU A 238 3.96 -19.21 -7.80
CA LEU A 238 2.52 -18.98 -7.66
C LEU A 238 1.81 -18.85 -9.02
N SER A 239 2.47 -18.28 -10.05
CA SER A 239 1.88 -18.16 -11.38
C SER A 239 1.78 -19.49 -12.14
N GLN A 240 2.57 -20.49 -11.77
CA GLN A 240 2.58 -21.83 -12.38
C GLN A 240 1.63 -22.82 -11.72
N ASP A 241 1.17 -22.52 -10.50
CA ASP A 241 0.25 -23.38 -9.75
C ASP A 241 -1.21 -23.04 -10.07
N GLY A 242 -1.77 -23.72 -11.04
CA GLY A 242 -3.15 -23.52 -11.48
C GLY A 242 -4.18 -23.83 -10.39
N ALA A 243 -3.89 -24.78 -9.48
CA ALA A 243 -4.77 -25.13 -8.37
C ALA A 243 -4.81 -24.03 -7.31
N LEU A 244 -3.65 -23.47 -6.94
CA LEU A 244 -3.56 -22.31 -6.04
C LEU A 244 -4.23 -21.06 -6.63
N LEU A 245 -4.08 -20.84 -7.94
CA LEU A 245 -4.76 -19.74 -8.63
C LEU A 245 -6.28 -19.91 -8.56
N ALA A 246 -6.81 -21.10 -8.88
CA ALA A 246 -8.24 -21.39 -8.78
C ALA A 246 -8.77 -21.21 -7.36
N ALA A 247 -8.08 -21.76 -6.36
CA ALA A 247 -8.44 -21.65 -4.94
C ALA A 247 -8.44 -20.18 -4.47
N SER A 248 -7.51 -19.35 -4.92
CA SER A 248 -7.46 -17.92 -4.60
C SER A 248 -8.64 -17.12 -5.13
N TYR A 249 -9.27 -17.58 -6.23
CA TYR A 249 -10.49 -16.97 -6.80
C TYR A 249 -11.76 -17.48 -6.14
N LEU A 250 -11.82 -18.76 -5.79
CA LEU A 250 -13.03 -19.42 -5.29
C LEU A 250 -13.17 -19.31 -3.76
N GLY A 251 -12.12 -18.88 -3.06
CA GLY A 251 -12.10 -18.83 -1.59
C GLY A 251 -12.01 -20.21 -0.92
N GLU A 252 -11.75 -21.26 -1.71
CA GLU A 252 -11.54 -22.63 -1.21
C GLU A 252 -10.05 -22.84 -0.90
N ALA A 253 -9.75 -23.45 0.26
CA ALA A 253 -8.38 -23.84 0.56
C ALA A 253 -7.97 -24.97 -0.41
N PRO A 254 -6.74 -24.94 -0.98
CA PRO A 254 -6.27 -26.09 -1.77
C PRO A 254 -6.22 -27.32 -0.89
N GLU A 255 -6.74 -28.45 -1.41
CA GLU A 255 -6.57 -29.75 -0.73
C GLU A 255 -5.06 -30.03 -0.55
N PRO A 256 -4.62 -30.47 0.64
CA PRO A 256 -3.23 -30.83 0.85
C PRO A 256 -2.87 -31.95 -0.15
N MET A 257 -1.83 -31.72 -0.95
CA MET A 257 -1.29 -32.75 -1.83
C MET A 257 -0.84 -33.95 -0.97
N ALA A 258 -1.39 -35.11 -1.25
CA ALA A 258 -1.09 -36.39 -0.62
C ALA A 258 0.33 -36.87 -0.94
#